data_5a96ea2585ec58b6017ca92f69933679
#
_entry.id   5a96ea2585ec58b6017ca92f69933679
#
_cell.length_a   1.000
_cell.length_b   1.000
_cell.length_c   1.000
_cell.angle_alpha   90.00
_cell.angle_beta   90.00
_cell.angle_gamma   90.00
#
_symmetry.space_group_name_H-M   'P 1'
#
loop_
_entity.id
_entity.type
_entity.pdbx_description
1 polymer ?
#
loop_
_entity_poly.entity_id
_entity_poly.type
_entity_poly.pdbx_seq_one_letter_code
_entity_poly.pdbx_strand_id
1 'polypeptide(L)'
;LVSGSNTRPPPESACSAVFGGRYLSGRSRTDSGACLLNMSIRNIGWLPRFLEVVFGNAGANRYLWRVEIKQQQHKPMKATYLGLELDSPIVVSSSPYTATLANIEKCAAAGAGAVVLKSIFEEQILHHAASLEQYSDSPYGDAGDYLQRYLGEDYKAGFLQLIADARRATRIPVIASINCVAAGEEWIEYAAAMARAGASALELNIFIQPVDAARSSQELERLYVTIAQRVCAEVKIPVSVKLAMRFTNVVAMAAALESVGVKGAVLFNRFFEPDVDVERMTFVEGSPYSEASELRNVLRTTAICVGALPRMDFAVSTGVHDGEAAVKALLCGAAAVEVCTAIHREGFDVIARMNEWIDAWAARHGITALDEFKGRLGFGKSDSEFFQRVQYMKYFPGKD
;
A
#
# COMPACT_ATOMS: atom_id res chain seq x y z
N LEU A 1 37.31 2.11 -16.72
CA LEU A 1 38.60 1.69 -17.27
C LEU A 1 39.43 1.12 -16.11
N VAL A 2 39.56 -0.21 -16.03
CA VAL A 2 40.45 -0.90 -15.10
C VAL A 2 41.66 -1.38 -15.89
N SER A 3 42.83 -0.91 -15.55
CA SER A 3 44.11 -1.35 -16.13
C SER A 3 44.42 -2.76 -15.62
N GLY A 4 44.29 -3.75 -16.45
CA GLY A 4 44.70 -5.14 -16.15
C GLY A 4 46.14 -5.39 -16.54
N SER A 5 46.91 -6.02 -15.66
CA SER A 5 48.26 -6.51 -15.89
C SER A 5 48.25 -7.63 -16.92
N ASN A 6 49.25 -7.61 -17.80
CA ASN A 6 49.48 -8.51 -18.90
C ASN A 6 49.83 -9.93 -18.39
N THR A 7 48.84 -10.82 -18.30
CA THR A 7 49.11 -12.26 -18.07
C THR A 7 48.37 -13.07 -19.15
N ARG A 8 49.07 -14.07 -19.74
CA ARG A 8 48.50 -15.01 -20.70
C ARG A 8 47.23 -15.65 -20.13
N PRO A 9 46.24 -15.95 -20.98
CA PRO A 9 45.00 -16.58 -20.50
C PRO A 9 45.34 -17.97 -19.91
N PRO A 10 44.69 -18.32 -18.79
CA PRO A 10 44.82 -19.67 -18.22
C PRO A 10 44.12 -20.71 -19.12
N PRO A 11 44.50 -22.01 -19.03
CA PRO A 11 43.88 -23.07 -19.81
C PRO A 11 42.38 -23.21 -19.46
N GLU A 12 41.62 -23.71 -20.37
CA GLU A 12 40.17 -23.79 -20.62
C GLU A 12 39.17 -23.98 -19.45
N SER A 13 39.54 -23.93 -18.20
CA SER A 13 38.61 -24.32 -17.13
C SER A 13 38.40 -23.33 -15.99
N ALA A 14 39.11 -22.23 -15.92
CA ALA A 14 38.86 -21.22 -14.87
C ALA A 14 39.30 -19.82 -15.29
N CYS A 15 38.35 -18.90 -15.35
CA CYS A 15 38.64 -17.47 -15.44
C CYS A 15 38.53 -16.84 -14.05
N SER A 16 39.53 -16.06 -13.67
CA SER A 16 39.51 -15.28 -12.44
C SER A 16 39.78 -13.81 -12.71
N ALA A 17 39.09 -12.96 -12.02
CA ALA A 17 39.28 -11.51 -12.07
C ALA A 17 39.37 -10.93 -10.66
N VAL A 18 40.13 -9.84 -10.50
CA VAL A 18 40.25 -9.13 -9.22
C VAL A 18 39.49 -7.82 -9.36
N PHE A 19 38.48 -7.60 -8.51
CA PHE A 19 37.73 -6.38 -8.45
C PHE A 19 37.67 -5.87 -7.00
N GLY A 20 38.15 -4.65 -6.76
CA GLY A 20 38.12 -4.06 -5.43
C GLY A 20 38.89 -4.90 -4.37
N GLY A 21 40.00 -5.52 -4.73
CA GLY A 21 40.83 -6.31 -3.81
C GLY A 21 40.33 -7.73 -3.49
N ARG A 22 39.30 -8.22 -4.19
CA ARG A 22 38.79 -9.61 -4.01
C ARG A 22 38.91 -10.42 -5.28
N TYR A 23 39.27 -11.70 -5.12
CA TYR A 23 39.34 -12.69 -6.20
C TYR A 23 37.95 -13.21 -6.54
N LEU A 24 37.61 -13.19 -7.83
CA LEU A 24 36.36 -13.66 -8.37
C LEU A 24 36.66 -14.78 -9.37
N SER A 25 36.03 -15.95 -9.21
CA SER A 25 36.21 -17.11 -10.09
C SER A 25 34.84 -17.56 -10.66
N GLY A 26 34.83 -17.95 -11.95
CA GLY A 26 33.62 -18.45 -12.63
C GLY A 26 33.97 -19.49 -13.69
N ARG A 27 32.98 -20.29 -14.12
CA ARG A 27 33.13 -21.26 -15.20
C ARG A 27 32.82 -20.61 -16.56
N SER A 28 33.64 -20.83 -17.55
CA SER A 28 33.46 -20.39 -18.94
C SER A 28 32.71 -21.44 -19.77
N ARG A 29 31.81 -21.02 -20.63
CA ARG A 29 31.28 -21.77 -21.76
C ARG A 29 31.67 -21.04 -23.05
N THR A 30 32.32 -21.74 -23.97
CA THR A 30 32.72 -21.19 -25.26
C THR A 30 31.95 -21.89 -26.36
N ASP A 31 31.21 -21.12 -27.17
CA ASP A 31 30.72 -21.57 -28.48
C ASP A 31 30.88 -20.50 -29.56
N SER A 32 31.76 -19.55 -29.45
CA SER A 32 32.08 -18.57 -30.52
C SER A 32 33.18 -17.58 -30.18
N GLY A 33 34.27 -18.03 -29.53
CA GLY A 33 35.43 -17.15 -29.30
C GLY A 33 35.23 -16.01 -28.29
N ALA A 34 34.06 -15.93 -27.64
CA ALA A 34 33.77 -14.98 -26.56
C ALA A 34 33.63 -15.77 -25.23
N CYS A 35 34.35 -15.35 -24.20
CA CYS A 35 34.23 -15.93 -22.86
C CYS A 35 33.19 -15.16 -22.10
N LEU A 36 32.03 -15.79 -21.77
CA LEU A 36 31.00 -15.23 -20.93
C LEU A 36 31.26 -15.65 -19.47
N LEU A 37 31.55 -14.69 -18.62
CA LEU A 37 31.68 -14.90 -17.19
C LEU A 37 30.39 -14.51 -16.50
N ASN A 38 29.59 -15.48 -16.09
CA ASN A 38 28.40 -15.25 -15.28
C ASN A 38 28.84 -15.15 -13.82
N MET A 39 28.81 -13.94 -13.27
CA MET A 39 29.24 -13.70 -11.90
C MET A 39 28.07 -13.29 -11.05
N SER A 40 27.76 -14.07 -10.02
CA SER A 40 26.89 -13.65 -8.94
C SER A 40 27.70 -12.92 -7.88
N ILE A 41 27.54 -11.61 -7.78
CA ILE A 41 28.15 -10.82 -6.71
C ILE A 41 27.24 -10.89 -5.50
N ARG A 42 27.54 -11.80 -4.57
CA ARG A 42 26.91 -11.82 -3.23
C ARG A 42 27.61 -10.78 -2.36
N ASN A 43 26.83 -9.90 -1.71
CA ASN A 43 27.27 -8.93 -0.71
C ASN A 43 27.92 -7.62 -1.21
N ILE A 44 27.24 -6.91 -2.10
CA ILE A 44 27.27 -5.46 -2.05
C ILE A 44 25.85 -5.05 -1.70
N GLY A 45 25.63 -4.49 -0.53
CA GLY A 45 24.33 -4.04 -0.04
C GLY A 45 23.63 -3.18 -1.12
N TRP A 46 22.34 -3.44 -1.32
CA TRP A 46 21.38 -2.64 -2.06
C TRP A 46 21.15 -2.88 -3.55
N LEU A 47 21.78 -3.84 -4.23
CA LEU A 47 21.38 -4.13 -5.62
C LEU A 47 21.53 -5.59 -5.99
N PRO A 48 20.48 -6.33 -6.37
CA PRO A 48 20.59 -7.57 -7.15
C PRO A 48 20.92 -7.17 -8.59
N ARG A 49 22.19 -6.99 -8.91
CA ARG A 49 22.67 -6.77 -10.27
C ARG A 49 23.43 -7.99 -10.73
N PHE A 50 22.93 -8.63 -11.78
CA PHE A 50 23.74 -9.56 -12.54
C PHE A 50 24.69 -8.74 -13.42
N LEU A 51 25.97 -8.94 -13.23
CA LEU A 51 27.01 -8.34 -14.05
C LEU A 51 27.34 -9.33 -15.17
N GLU A 52 26.94 -9.07 -16.40
CA GLU A 52 27.39 -9.83 -17.55
C GLU A 52 28.62 -9.12 -18.12
N VAL A 53 29.76 -9.76 -17.98
CA VAL A 53 31.02 -9.25 -18.51
C VAL A 53 31.29 -9.93 -19.85
N VAL A 54 31.16 -9.16 -20.93
CA VAL A 54 31.44 -9.65 -22.30
C VAL A 54 32.88 -9.32 -22.66
N PHE A 55 33.64 -10.35 -23.00
CA PHE A 55 35.00 -10.20 -23.49
C PHE A 55 35.00 -10.11 -25.02
N GLY A 56 35.47 -9.02 -25.57
CA GLY A 56 35.66 -8.85 -27.00
C GLY A 56 37.16 -8.88 -27.36
N ASN A 57 37.50 -9.58 -28.43
CA ASN A 57 38.87 -9.58 -28.96
C ASN A 57 38.99 -8.41 -29.97
N ALA A 58 39.70 -7.35 -29.58
CA ALA A 58 40.02 -6.25 -30.49
C ALA A 58 41.47 -6.42 -30.91
N GLY A 59 41.69 -6.95 -32.12
CA GLY A 59 42.94 -7.30 -32.77
C GLY A 59 44.22 -6.81 -32.12
N ALA A 60 45.18 -7.73 -31.98
CA ALA A 60 46.53 -7.54 -31.47
C ALA A 60 46.66 -6.99 -30.04
N ASN A 61 46.55 -7.85 -29.05
CA ASN A 61 47.03 -7.65 -27.66
C ASN A 61 46.35 -6.61 -26.77
N ARG A 62 45.12 -6.19 -27.02
CA ARG A 62 44.31 -5.42 -26.05
C ARG A 62 42.97 -6.06 -25.85
N TYR A 63 42.65 -6.51 -24.63
CA TYR A 63 41.32 -6.93 -24.22
C TYR A 63 40.53 -5.70 -23.76
N LEU A 64 39.47 -5.36 -24.48
CA LEU A 64 38.52 -4.36 -24.06
C LEU A 64 37.39 -5.03 -23.25
N TRP A 65 37.28 -4.64 -22.01
CA TRP A 65 36.21 -5.08 -21.14
C TRP A 65 35.00 -4.17 -21.31
N ARG A 66 33.92 -4.70 -21.80
CA ARG A 66 32.65 -3.99 -21.79
C ARG A 66 31.77 -4.60 -20.70
N VAL A 67 31.52 -3.85 -19.66
CA VAL A 67 30.54 -4.22 -18.61
C VAL A 67 29.19 -3.75 -19.08
N GLU A 68 28.35 -4.64 -19.57
CA GLU A 68 26.95 -4.34 -19.81
C GLU A 68 26.17 -4.69 -18.57
N ILE A 69 25.65 -3.65 -17.90
CA ILE A 69 24.70 -3.85 -16.80
C ILE A 69 23.36 -4.05 -17.47
N LYS A 70 22.95 -5.30 -17.71
CA LYS A 70 21.56 -5.57 -18.05
C LYS A 70 20.75 -5.37 -16.78
N GLN A 71 20.07 -4.24 -16.70
CA GLN A 71 18.92 -4.16 -15.81
C GLN A 71 17.91 -5.19 -16.33
N GLN A 72 17.79 -6.33 -15.66
CA GLN A 72 16.58 -7.12 -15.81
C GLN A 72 15.44 -6.15 -15.46
N GLN A 73 14.60 -5.81 -16.43
CA GLN A 73 13.35 -5.11 -16.14
C GLN A 73 12.57 -6.06 -15.22
N HIS A 74 12.68 -5.81 -13.94
CA HIS A 74 11.90 -6.54 -12.94
C HIS A 74 10.44 -6.18 -13.23
N LYS A 75 9.69 -7.17 -13.68
CA LYS A 75 8.24 -7.01 -13.82
C LYS A 75 7.68 -7.11 -12.39
N PRO A 76 7.12 -6.05 -11.83
CA PRO A 76 6.65 -6.07 -10.46
C PRO A 76 5.56 -7.14 -10.30
N MET A 77 5.45 -7.68 -9.08
CA MET A 77 4.52 -8.75 -8.76
C MET A 77 3.08 -8.23 -8.85
N LYS A 78 2.34 -8.71 -9.84
CA LYS A 78 0.95 -8.32 -10.07
C LYS A 78 0.05 -8.74 -8.92
N ALA A 79 -0.98 -7.94 -8.67
CA ALA A 79 -2.01 -8.19 -7.68
C ALA A 79 -3.41 -7.99 -8.29
N THR A 80 -4.43 -8.51 -7.61
CA THR A 80 -5.84 -8.20 -7.89
C THR A 80 -6.46 -7.65 -6.63
N TYR A 81 -7.10 -6.49 -6.73
CA TYR A 81 -7.82 -5.86 -5.64
C TYR A 81 -9.11 -5.24 -6.15
N LEU A 82 -10.24 -5.52 -5.50
CA LEU A 82 -11.59 -5.10 -5.91
C LEU A 82 -11.97 -5.57 -7.35
N GLY A 83 -11.37 -6.65 -7.82
CA GLY A 83 -11.51 -7.10 -9.20
C GLY A 83 -10.69 -6.29 -10.21
N LEU A 84 -9.88 -5.34 -9.77
CA LEU A 84 -8.97 -4.55 -10.61
C LEU A 84 -7.60 -5.23 -10.68
N GLU A 85 -7.04 -5.34 -11.87
CA GLU A 85 -5.65 -5.77 -12.04
C GLU A 85 -4.70 -4.64 -11.68
N LEU A 86 -3.76 -4.93 -10.79
CA LEU A 86 -2.72 -4.01 -10.34
C LEU A 86 -1.35 -4.52 -10.77
N ASP A 87 -0.52 -3.64 -11.29
CA ASP A 87 0.88 -3.99 -11.62
C ASP A 87 1.78 -4.14 -10.37
N SER A 88 1.27 -3.78 -9.19
CA SER A 88 1.94 -3.91 -7.89
C SER A 88 0.88 -4.04 -6.78
N PRO A 89 1.14 -4.78 -5.69
CA PRO A 89 0.25 -4.81 -4.53
C PRO A 89 0.28 -3.52 -3.70
N ILE A 90 1.22 -2.58 -3.98
CA ILE A 90 1.35 -1.32 -3.24
C ILE A 90 0.39 -0.29 -3.79
N VAL A 91 -0.53 0.17 -2.94
CA VAL A 91 -1.52 1.22 -3.24
C VAL A 91 -1.18 2.46 -2.42
N VAL A 92 -1.25 3.64 -3.04
CA VAL A 92 -1.07 4.89 -2.28
C VAL A 92 -2.39 5.26 -1.64
N SER A 93 -2.40 5.29 -0.32
CA SER A 93 -3.58 5.59 0.50
C SER A 93 -4.06 7.03 0.33
N SER A 94 -5.34 7.25 0.57
CA SER A 94 -5.94 8.59 0.63
C SER A 94 -5.14 9.53 1.54
N SER A 95 -4.59 10.59 0.95
CA SER A 95 -3.65 11.48 1.64
C SER A 95 -3.36 12.73 0.80
N PRO A 96 -2.65 13.74 1.33
CA PRO A 96 -2.18 14.87 0.53
C PRO A 96 -1.32 14.47 -0.69
N TYR A 97 -0.69 13.27 -0.66
CA TYR A 97 0.13 12.73 -1.76
C TYR A 97 -0.69 12.27 -2.98
N THR A 98 -2.02 12.21 -2.86
CA THR A 98 -2.95 11.85 -3.94
C THR A 98 -3.95 12.97 -4.23
N ALA A 99 -3.68 14.20 -3.77
CA ALA A 99 -4.58 15.34 -3.92
C ALA A 99 -4.36 16.13 -5.22
N THR A 100 -3.29 15.87 -5.98
CA THR A 100 -2.96 16.59 -7.21
C THR A 100 -2.53 15.64 -8.31
N LEU A 101 -2.80 16.02 -9.57
CA LEU A 101 -2.40 15.23 -10.73
C LEU A 101 -0.88 14.95 -10.75
N ALA A 102 -0.08 15.98 -10.50
CA ALA A 102 1.39 15.85 -10.49
C ALA A 102 1.89 14.82 -9.46
N ASN A 103 1.25 14.72 -8.32
CA ASN A 103 1.60 13.71 -7.31
C ASN A 103 1.11 12.31 -7.72
N ILE A 104 -0.07 12.20 -8.33
CA ILE A 104 -0.59 10.93 -8.85
C ILE A 104 0.33 10.37 -9.92
N GLU A 105 0.84 11.23 -10.82
CA GLU A 105 1.83 10.85 -11.83
C GLU A 105 3.14 10.35 -11.19
N LYS A 106 3.61 10.99 -10.11
CA LYS A 106 4.78 10.51 -9.34
C LYS A 106 4.53 9.15 -8.70
N CYS A 107 3.34 8.91 -8.14
CA CYS A 107 2.96 7.61 -7.61
C CYS A 107 3.01 6.53 -8.69
N ALA A 108 2.43 6.81 -9.87
CA ALA A 108 2.43 5.90 -10.99
C ALA A 108 3.85 5.63 -11.52
N ALA A 109 4.67 6.68 -11.67
CA ALA A 109 6.06 6.56 -12.09
C ALA A 109 6.93 5.76 -11.10
N ALA A 110 6.63 5.85 -9.80
CA ALA A 110 7.29 5.08 -8.76
C ALA A 110 6.82 3.60 -8.68
N GLY A 111 5.84 3.20 -9.49
CA GLY A 111 5.36 1.81 -9.57
C GLY A 111 4.25 1.47 -8.57
N ALA A 112 3.43 2.43 -8.17
CA ALA A 112 2.20 2.15 -7.43
C ALA A 112 1.24 1.31 -8.27
N GLY A 113 0.58 0.32 -7.67
CA GLY A 113 -0.46 -0.48 -8.33
C GLY A 113 -1.76 0.28 -8.52
N ALA A 114 -2.10 1.17 -7.58
CA ALA A 114 -3.25 2.07 -7.63
C ALA A 114 -3.03 3.28 -6.72
N VAL A 115 -3.89 4.28 -6.85
CA VAL A 115 -3.97 5.40 -5.92
C VAL A 115 -5.40 5.55 -5.40
N VAL A 116 -5.53 5.82 -4.10
CA VAL A 116 -6.77 6.29 -3.49
C VAL A 116 -6.66 7.79 -3.36
N LEU A 117 -7.54 8.54 -4.02
CA LEU A 117 -7.52 9.99 -3.99
C LEU A 117 -7.76 10.51 -2.57
N LYS A 118 -7.22 11.68 -2.25
CA LYS A 118 -7.55 12.34 -0.99
C LYS A 118 -9.07 12.45 -0.86
N SER A 119 -9.63 11.95 0.25
CA SER A 119 -11.07 11.94 0.44
C SER A 119 -11.66 13.34 0.34
N ILE A 120 -12.79 13.44 -0.35
CA ILE A 120 -13.69 14.56 -0.22
C ILE A 120 -14.63 14.29 0.98
N PHE A 121 -14.88 15.30 1.78
CA PHE A 121 -15.74 15.18 2.94
C PHE A 121 -17.22 15.44 2.59
N GLU A 122 -18.12 14.76 3.28
CA GLU A 122 -19.57 14.94 3.12
C GLU A 122 -19.97 16.41 3.26
N GLU A 123 -19.40 17.11 4.23
CA GLU A 123 -19.64 18.53 4.48
C GLU A 123 -19.25 19.42 3.28
N GLN A 124 -18.19 19.05 2.56
CA GLN A 124 -17.76 19.75 1.35
C GLN A 124 -18.74 19.53 0.18
N ILE A 125 -19.40 18.36 0.16
CA ILE A 125 -20.42 18.05 -0.85
C ILE A 125 -21.71 18.78 -0.56
N LEU A 126 -22.14 18.83 0.71
CA LEU A 126 -23.43 19.35 1.13
C LEU A 126 -23.49 20.89 1.22
N HIS A 127 -22.38 21.60 1.08
CA HIS A 127 -22.33 23.07 1.27
C HIS A 127 -22.90 23.57 2.60
N HIS A 128 -22.83 22.79 3.66
CA HIS A 128 -23.37 23.19 4.96
C HIS A 128 -22.40 24.13 5.68
N ALA A 129 -22.45 25.43 5.36
CA ALA A 129 -21.77 26.49 6.10
C ALA A 129 -22.13 26.49 7.61
N ALA A 130 -23.35 26.09 7.96
CA ALA A 130 -23.79 26.01 9.35
C ALA A 130 -23.09 24.91 10.19
N SER A 131 -22.67 23.82 9.55
CA SER A 131 -21.90 22.76 10.25
C SER A 131 -20.47 23.21 10.57
N LEU A 132 -19.94 24.17 9.83
CA LEU A 132 -18.57 24.67 9.98
C LEU A 132 -18.42 25.68 11.12
N GLU A 133 -19.48 26.38 11.49
CA GLU A 133 -19.46 27.21 12.69
C GLU A 133 -19.21 26.39 13.96
N GLN A 134 -19.67 25.13 13.98
CA GLN A 134 -19.38 24.19 15.08
C GLN A 134 -17.91 23.76 15.15
N TYR A 135 -17.17 23.83 14.03
CA TYR A 135 -15.74 23.48 13.97
C TYR A 135 -14.86 24.72 14.07
N SER A 136 -15.39 25.94 13.90
CA SER A 136 -14.62 27.19 14.03
C SER A 136 -14.22 27.49 15.48
N ASP A 137 -14.96 26.97 16.45
CA ASP A 137 -14.64 27.05 17.88
C ASP A 137 -13.69 25.95 18.36
N SER A 138 -13.16 25.13 17.44
CA SER A 138 -12.13 24.13 17.75
C SER A 138 -10.83 24.85 18.14
N PRO A 139 -10.14 24.42 19.20
CA PRO A 139 -8.80 24.93 19.55
C PRO A 139 -7.74 24.70 18.47
N TYR A 140 -8.10 24.05 17.37
CA TYR A 140 -7.26 23.83 16.19
C TYR A 140 -7.46 24.98 15.20
N GLY A 141 -6.79 26.12 15.44
CA GLY A 141 -6.92 27.35 14.68
C GLY A 141 -6.72 27.25 13.15
N ASP A 142 -6.03 26.23 12.67
CA ASP A 142 -5.77 26.01 11.24
C ASP A 142 -6.91 25.22 10.52
N ALA A 143 -7.79 24.55 11.28
CA ALA A 143 -8.86 23.74 10.69
C ALA A 143 -9.92 24.60 9.98
N GLY A 144 -10.24 25.77 10.54
CA GLY A 144 -11.18 26.72 9.96
C GLY A 144 -10.68 27.32 8.64
N ASP A 145 -9.44 27.78 8.59
CA ASP A 145 -8.81 28.32 7.39
C ASP A 145 -8.61 27.25 6.29
N TYR A 146 -8.33 26.02 6.69
CA TYR A 146 -8.24 24.88 5.78
C TYR A 146 -9.61 24.57 5.14
N LEU A 147 -10.67 24.57 5.94
CA LEU A 147 -12.04 24.33 5.47
C LEU A 147 -12.56 25.45 4.57
N GLN A 148 -12.32 26.72 4.90
CA GLN A 148 -12.75 27.86 4.05
C GLN A 148 -12.15 27.83 2.65
N ARG A 149 -10.91 27.35 2.49
CA ARG A 149 -10.25 27.22 1.17
C ARG A 149 -10.86 26.12 0.28
N TYR A 150 -11.61 25.19 0.86
CA TYR A 150 -12.16 24.03 0.15
C TYR A 150 -13.69 24.06 -0.07
N LEU A 151 -14.35 25.16 0.27
CA LEU A 151 -15.83 25.24 0.31
C LEU A 151 -16.49 25.81 -0.96
N GLY A 152 -15.80 25.92 -2.10
CA GLY A 152 -16.41 26.42 -3.32
C GLY A 152 -17.10 25.34 -4.17
N GLU A 153 -18.11 25.72 -4.96
CA GLU A 153 -18.67 24.86 -6.03
C GLU A 153 -17.56 24.36 -6.97
N ASP A 154 -16.50 25.15 -7.16
CA ASP A 154 -15.30 24.79 -7.90
C ASP A 154 -14.58 23.55 -7.36
N TYR A 155 -14.70 23.24 -6.05
CA TYR A 155 -14.03 22.08 -5.47
C TYR A 155 -14.63 20.75 -5.93
N LYS A 156 -15.98 20.64 -5.96
CA LYS A 156 -16.67 19.45 -6.47
C LYS A 156 -16.31 19.18 -7.93
N ALA A 157 -16.38 20.21 -8.76
CA ALA A 157 -16.03 20.12 -10.17
C ALA A 157 -14.54 19.79 -10.36
N GLY A 158 -13.68 20.43 -9.57
CA GLY A 158 -12.23 20.18 -9.56
C GLY A 158 -11.86 18.75 -9.18
N PHE A 159 -12.58 18.15 -8.20
CA PHE A 159 -12.36 16.76 -7.81
C PHE A 159 -12.76 15.77 -8.91
N LEU A 160 -13.92 15.98 -9.56
CA LEU A 160 -14.33 15.17 -10.72
C LEU A 160 -13.37 15.32 -11.89
N GLN A 161 -12.87 16.53 -12.13
CA GLN A 161 -11.86 16.81 -13.15
C GLN A 161 -10.54 16.10 -12.83
N LEU A 162 -10.12 16.09 -11.55
CA LEU A 162 -8.91 15.37 -11.11
C LEU A 162 -9.03 13.86 -11.39
N ILE A 163 -10.20 13.24 -11.15
CA ILE A 163 -10.44 11.82 -11.50
C ILE A 163 -10.22 11.61 -13.01
N ALA A 164 -10.86 12.44 -13.84
CA ALA A 164 -10.79 12.33 -15.29
C ALA A 164 -9.36 12.53 -15.79
N ASP A 165 -8.63 13.49 -15.25
CA ASP A 165 -7.25 13.80 -15.63
C ASP A 165 -6.30 12.70 -15.21
N ALA A 166 -6.41 12.19 -13.98
CA ALA A 166 -5.59 11.09 -13.47
C ALA A 166 -5.78 9.82 -14.31
N ARG A 167 -7.04 9.51 -14.69
CA ARG A 167 -7.34 8.38 -15.57
C ARG A 167 -6.78 8.51 -16.97
N ARG A 168 -6.62 9.72 -17.49
CA ARG A 168 -5.98 9.98 -18.79
C ARG A 168 -4.46 9.96 -18.70
N ALA A 169 -3.91 10.51 -17.63
CA ALA A 169 -2.47 10.69 -17.46
C ALA A 169 -1.75 9.40 -17.01
N THR A 170 -2.45 8.48 -16.34
CA THR A 170 -1.83 7.27 -15.78
C THR A 170 -2.55 6.00 -16.23
N ARG A 171 -1.83 4.86 -16.14
CA ARG A 171 -2.41 3.53 -16.42
C ARG A 171 -2.91 2.82 -15.19
N ILE A 172 -2.54 3.31 -14.00
CA ILE A 172 -2.93 2.68 -12.73
C ILE A 172 -4.39 3.01 -12.41
N PRO A 173 -5.12 2.12 -11.74
CA PRO A 173 -6.45 2.40 -11.24
C PRO A 173 -6.47 3.61 -10.31
N VAL A 174 -7.50 4.45 -10.48
CA VAL A 174 -7.77 5.62 -9.64
C VAL A 174 -9.01 5.31 -8.82
N ILE A 175 -8.84 5.18 -7.52
CA ILE A 175 -9.90 4.92 -6.55
C ILE A 175 -10.32 6.26 -5.96
N ALA A 176 -11.57 6.66 -6.16
CA ALA A 176 -12.09 7.87 -5.54
C ALA A 176 -12.48 7.59 -4.09
N SER A 177 -12.32 8.58 -3.19
CA SER A 177 -12.62 8.39 -1.78
C SER A 177 -13.54 9.48 -1.24
N ILE A 178 -14.56 9.05 -0.45
CA ILE A 178 -15.51 9.90 0.24
C ILE A 178 -15.41 9.63 1.73
N ASN A 179 -15.27 10.68 2.53
CA ASN A 179 -15.48 10.62 3.97
C ASN A 179 -16.93 10.99 4.26
N CYS A 180 -17.70 10.04 4.78
CA CYS A 180 -19.13 10.20 5.01
C CYS A 180 -19.53 9.69 6.40
N VAL A 181 -20.52 10.34 6.98
CA VAL A 181 -21.04 10.06 8.33
C VAL A 181 -22.55 9.83 8.37
N ALA A 182 -23.27 10.15 7.27
CA ALA A 182 -24.70 10.00 7.14
C ALA A 182 -25.10 9.29 5.84
N ALA A 183 -26.34 8.82 5.75
CA ALA A 183 -26.90 8.22 4.54
C ALA A 183 -27.68 9.27 3.71
N GLY A 184 -27.06 10.43 3.44
CA GLY A 184 -27.64 11.53 2.66
C GLY A 184 -27.78 11.21 1.17
N GLU A 185 -28.65 11.93 0.47
CA GLU A 185 -28.88 11.74 -0.98
C GLU A 185 -27.77 12.38 -1.81
N GLU A 186 -27.39 13.60 -1.49
CA GLU A 186 -26.52 14.44 -2.32
C GLU A 186 -25.12 13.85 -2.51
N TRP A 187 -24.52 13.29 -1.47
CA TRP A 187 -23.19 12.68 -1.61
C TRP A 187 -23.25 11.31 -2.30
N ILE A 188 -24.40 10.61 -2.27
CA ILE A 188 -24.62 9.37 -3.03
C ILE A 188 -24.67 9.69 -4.53
N GLU A 189 -25.40 10.74 -4.93
CA GLU A 189 -25.38 11.24 -6.30
C GLU A 189 -23.98 11.67 -6.73
N TYR A 190 -23.21 12.24 -5.82
CA TYR A 190 -21.83 12.61 -6.08
C TYR A 190 -20.91 11.38 -6.24
N ALA A 191 -21.14 10.31 -5.48
CA ALA A 191 -20.46 9.03 -5.69
C ALA A 191 -20.73 8.48 -7.11
N ALA A 192 -21.96 8.58 -7.60
CA ALA A 192 -22.27 8.22 -8.97
C ALA A 192 -21.57 9.15 -9.99
N ALA A 193 -21.45 10.43 -9.70
CA ALA A 193 -20.70 11.37 -10.53
C ALA A 193 -19.21 11.02 -10.60
N MET A 194 -18.60 10.60 -9.50
CA MET A 194 -17.20 10.11 -9.49
C MET A 194 -17.03 8.88 -10.38
N ALA A 195 -17.99 7.94 -10.33
CA ALA A 195 -17.97 6.77 -11.21
C ALA A 195 -18.06 7.19 -12.69
N ARG A 196 -18.94 8.15 -13.02
CA ARG A 196 -19.06 8.70 -14.38
C ARG A 196 -17.80 9.47 -14.83
N ALA A 197 -17.10 10.12 -13.90
CA ALA A 197 -15.83 10.81 -14.19
C ALA A 197 -14.67 9.84 -14.48
N GLY A 198 -14.87 8.52 -14.25
CA GLY A 198 -13.91 7.48 -14.62
C GLY A 198 -13.15 6.89 -13.44
N ALA A 199 -13.62 7.07 -12.20
CA ALA A 199 -13.07 6.34 -11.06
C ALA A 199 -13.14 4.82 -11.30
N SER A 200 -12.08 4.10 -10.97
CA SER A 200 -11.99 2.64 -11.13
C SER A 200 -12.72 1.90 -10.01
N ALA A 201 -12.77 2.50 -8.83
CA ALA A 201 -13.47 2.02 -7.64
C ALA A 201 -13.79 3.20 -6.73
N LEU A 202 -14.64 2.98 -5.71
CA LEU A 202 -14.87 3.91 -4.61
C LEU A 202 -14.36 3.31 -3.30
N GLU A 203 -13.74 4.15 -2.48
CA GLU A 203 -13.44 3.86 -1.08
C GLU A 203 -14.27 4.76 -0.18
N LEU A 204 -15.15 4.16 0.61
CA LEU A 204 -15.93 4.86 1.62
C LEU A 204 -15.15 4.88 2.92
N ASN A 205 -14.73 6.06 3.32
CA ASN A 205 -14.08 6.28 4.61
C ASN A 205 -15.16 6.70 5.61
N ILE A 206 -15.88 5.71 6.16
CA ILE A 206 -16.96 5.95 7.12
C ILE A 206 -16.34 6.06 8.50
N PHE A 207 -16.53 7.21 9.14
CA PHE A 207 -16.09 7.41 10.51
C PHE A 207 -17.17 8.07 11.33
N ILE A 208 -17.60 7.38 12.37
CA ILE A 208 -18.61 7.85 13.30
C ILE A 208 -18.00 7.81 14.70
N GLN A 209 -17.87 8.99 15.33
CA GLN A 209 -17.35 9.08 16.69
C GLN A 209 -18.46 8.69 17.68
N PRO A 210 -18.27 7.64 18.50
CA PRO A 210 -19.27 7.15 19.43
C PRO A 210 -19.23 7.96 20.75
N VAL A 211 -19.81 9.16 20.73
CA VAL A 211 -19.83 10.07 21.90
C VAL A 211 -21.13 10.04 22.67
N ASP A 212 -22.18 9.45 22.11
CA ASP A 212 -23.52 9.40 22.71
C ASP A 212 -23.77 8.02 23.33
N ALA A 213 -23.92 7.98 24.65
CA ALA A 213 -24.21 6.75 25.40
C ALA A 213 -25.60 6.15 25.09
N ALA A 214 -26.51 6.92 24.52
CA ALA A 214 -27.83 6.43 24.14
C ALA A 214 -27.83 5.64 22.82
N ARG A 215 -26.79 5.78 22.01
CA ARG A 215 -26.63 5.06 20.74
C ARG A 215 -25.90 3.73 20.95
N SER A 216 -26.56 2.65 20.65
CA SER A 216 -25.98 1.31 20.75
C SER A 216 -24.93 1.06 19.64
N SER A 217 -23.97 0.16 19.87
CA SER A 217 -23.02 -0.30 18.85
C SER A 217 -23.75 -0.83 17.61
N GLN A 218 -24.86 -1.54 17.78
CA GLN A 218 -25.65 -2.10 16.69
C GLN A 218 -26.28 -1.00 15.80
N GLU A 219 -26.71 0.10 16.38
CA GLU A 219 -27.23 1.25 15.60
C GLU A 219 -26.12 1.90 14.78
N LEU A 220 -24.93 2.07 15.37
CA LEU A 220 -23.79 2.62 14.66
C LEU A 220 -23.34 1.69 13.51
N GLU A 221 -23.19 0.39 13.77
CA GLU A 221 -22.83 -0.59 12.75
C GLU A 221 -23.88 -0.66 11.62
N ARG A 222 -25.17 -0.57 11.96
CA ARG A 222 -26.26 -0.51 10.97
C ARG A 222 -26.12 0.70 10.06
N LEU A 223 -25.67 1.84 10.57
CA LEU A 223 -25.46 3.04 9.76
C LEU A 223 -24.36 2.81 8.71
N TYR A 224 -23.24 2.17 9.07
CA TYR A 224 -22.21 1.78 8.09
C TYR A 224 -22.78 0.91 6.98
N VAL A 225 -23.58 -0.11 7.33
CA VAL A 225 -24.21 -1.00 6.35
C VAL A 225 -25.20 -0.25 5.47
N THR A 226 -26.03 0.65 6.04
CA THR A 226 -27.00 1.44 5.30
C THR A 226 -26.31 2.37 4.28
N ILE A 227 -25.24 3.04 4.69
CA ILE A 227 -24.44 3.91 3.82
C ILE A 227 -23.89 3.08 2.65
N ALA A 228 -23.21 1.98 2.96
CA ALA A 228 -22.60 1.11 1.96
C ALA A 228 -23.65 0.52 0.99
N GLN A 229 -24.79 0.08 1.50
CA GLN A 229 -25.91 -0.46 0.69
C GLN A 229 -26.40 0.56 -0.34
N ARG A 230 -26.62 1.81 0.09
CA ARG A 230 -27.10 2.87 -0.80
C ARG A 230 -26.09 3.18 -1.90
N VAL A 231 -24.81 3.28 -1.56
CA VAL A 231 -23.76 3.50 -2.57
C VAL A 231 -23.67 2.32 -3.54
N CYS A 232 -23.62 1.09 -3.03
CA CYS A 232 -23.54 -0.09 -3.89
C CYS A 232 -24.75 -0.25 -4.81
N ALA A 233 -25.93 0.25 -4.43
CA ALA A 233 -27.10 0.27 -5.27
C ALA A 233 -27.00 1.29 -6.41
N GLU A 234 -26.33 2.43 -6.15
CA GLU A 234 -26.24 3.54 -7.10
C GLU A 234 -25.08 3.38 -8.10
N VAL A 235 -23.92 2.84 -7.67
CA VAL A 235 -22.73 2.77 -8.52
C VAL A 235 -22.51 1.37 -9.08
N LYS A 236 -21.95 1.30 -10.31
CA LYS A 236 -21.59 0.03 -10.96
C LYS A 236 -20.13 -0.37 -10.78
N ILE A 237 -19.31 0.53 -10.28
CA ILE A 237 -17.89 0.28 -9.96
C ILE A 237 -17.77 -0.39 -8.58
N PRO A 238 -16.72 -1.16 -8.32
CA PRO A 238 -16.55 -1.80 -7.02
C PRO A 238 -16.40 -0.78 -5.90
N VAL A 239 -16.92 -1.13 -4.73
CA VAL A 239 -16.88 -0.32 -3.52
C VAL A 239 -16.09 -1.03 -2.45
N SER A 240 -15.16 -0.33 -1.82
CA SER A 240 -14.49 -0.71 -0.58
C SER A 240 -14.93 0.19 0.58
N VAL A 241 -14.79 -0.31 1.80
CA VAL A 241 -15.04 0.48 3.02
C VAL A 241 -13.78 0.47 3.86
N LYS A 242 -13.25 1.65 4.18
CA LYS A 242 -12.15 1.80 5.12
C LYS A 242 -12.70 1.87 6.54
N LEU A 243 -12.37 0.87 7.35
CA LEU A 243 -12.92 0.69 8.68
C LEU A 243 -12.04 1.35 9.74
N ALA A 244 -12.68 1.84 10.81
CA ALA A 244 -11.99 2.16 12.04
C ALA A 244 -11.54 0.86 12.75
N MET A 245 -10.52 0.94 13.60
CA MET A 245 -9.99 -0.25 14.31
C MET A 245 -10.93 -0.76 15.42
N ARG A 246 -11.90 0.05 15.85
CA ARG A 246 -12.68 -0.17 17.07
C ARG A 246 -14.06 -0.75 16.78
N PHE A 247 -14.10 -2.05 16.48
CA PHE A 247 -15.33 -2.85 16.44
C PHE A 247 -15.19 -4.04 17.39
N THR A 248 -16.28 -4.43 18.04
CA THR A 248 -16.29 -5.64 18.91
C THR A 248 -16.05 -6.89 18.07
N ASN A 249 -16.63 -6.95 16.86
CA ASN A 249 -16.46 -8.05 15.91
C ASN A 249 -16.30 -7.51 14.49
N VAL A 250 -15.05 -7.28 14.09
CA VAL A 250 -14.70 -6.80 12.73
C VAL A 250 -15.15 -7.78 11.65
N VAL A 251 -15.10 -9.09 11.91
CA VAL A 251 -15.53 -10.11 10.94
C VAL A 251 -17.03 -10.00 10.65
N ALA A 252 -17.84 -9.85 11.70
CA ALA A 252 -19.30 -9.66 11.53
C ALA A 252 -19.62 -8.37 10.77
N MET A 253 -18.89 -7.29 11.08
CA MET A 253 -19.04 -6.02 10.38
C MET A 253 -18.68 -6.16 8.89
N ALA A 254 -17.57 -6.79 8.57
CA ALA A 254 -17.14 -7.04 7.18
C ALA A 254 -18.13 -7.95 6.45
N ALA A 255 -18.65 -9.00 7.10
CA ALA A 255 -19.68 -9.87 6.53
C ALA A 255 -20.99 -9.11 6.22
N ALA A 256 -21.41 -8.21 7.11
CA ALA A 256 -22.57 -7.37 6.87
C ALA A 256 -22.36 -6.43 5.68
N LEU A 257 -21.16 -5.85 5.51
CA LEU A 257 -20.80 -5.04 4.36
C LEU A 257 -20.75 -5.88 3.06
N GLU A 258 -20.16 -7.10 3.09
CA GLU A 258 -20.17 -8.02 1.95
C GLU A 258 -21.61 -8.30 1.49
N SER A 259 -22.52 -8.52 2.44
CA SER A 259 -23.92 -8.87 2.14
C SER A 259 -24.69 -7.79 1.36
N VAL A 260 -24.26 -6.54 1.45
CA VAL A 260 -24.88 -5.38 0.73
C VAL A 260 -24.10 -4.98 -0.53
N GLY A 261 -23.09 -5.78 -0.94
CA GLY A 261 -22.40 -5.62 -2.21
C GLY A 261 -21.01 -5.00 -2.14
N VAL A 262 -20.50 -4.66 -0.97
CA VAL A 262 -19.13 -4.19 -0.77
C VAL A 262 -18.15 -5.28 -1.20
N LYS A 263 -17.13 -4.92 -1.97
CA LYS A 263 -16.16 -5.86 -2.54
C LYS A 263 -14.88 -5.98 -1.72
N GLY A 264 -14.57 -4.98 -0.90
CA GLY A 264 -13.38 -5.00 -0.07
C GLY A 264 -13.48 -4.13 1.16
N ALA A 265 -12.59 -4.38 2.13
CA ALA A 265 -12.42 -3.52 3.29
C ALA A 265 -10.95 -3.17 3.49
N VAL A 266 -10.70 -1.93 3.89
CA VAL A 266 -9.36 -1.46 4.28
C VAL A 266 -9.23 -1.53 5.79
N LEU A 267 -8.25 -2.26 6.27
CA LEU A 267 -7.92 -2.47 7.67
C LEU A 267 -6.59 -1.77 7.99
N PHE A 268 -6.54 -0.62 8.67
CA PHE A 268 -7.63 0.21 9.17
C PHE A 268 -7.38 1.68 8.84
N ASN A 269 -8.40 2.52 9.00
CA ASN A 269 -8.19 3.95 9.10
C ASN A 269 -7.42 4.25 10.38
N ARG A 270 -6.39 5.10 10.26
CA ARG A 270 -5.67 5.58 11.42
C ARG A 270 -6.30 6.88 11.91
N PHE A 271 -6.81 6.80 13.12
CA PHE A 271 -7.38 7.97 13.77
C PHE A 271 -6.30 8.86 14.35
N PHE A 272 -6.60 10.14 14.41
CA PHE A 272 -5.79 11.13 15.08
C PHE A 272 -5.99 10.95 16.59
N GLU A 273 -5.03 10.35 17.27
CA GLU A 273 -5.11 10.18 18.73
C GLU A 273 -4.45 11.39 19.38
N PRO A 274 -5.18 12.17 20.19
CA PRO A 274 -4.59 13.29 20.92
C PRO A 274 -3.70 12.78 22.05
N ASP A 275 -2.69 13.58 22.41
CA ASP A 275 -1.91 13.41 23.62
C ASP A 275 -2.31 14.46 24.67
N VAL A 276 -1.77 14.40 25.87
CA VAL A 276 -2.10 15.28 26.97
C VAL A 276 -0.84 16.02 27.43
N ASP A 277 -0.87 17.35 27.38
CA ASP A 277 0.10 18.20 28.07
C ASP A 277 -0.28 18.28 29.54
N VAL A 278 0.46 17.59 30.39
CA VAL A 278 0.15 17.51 31.84
C VAL A 278 0.36 18.82 32.57
N GLU A 279 1.26 19.67 32.08
CA GLU A 279 1.56 20.97 32.72
C GLU A 279 0.46 22.00 32.37
N ARG A 280 -0.02 21.99 31.14
CA ARG A 280 -1.10 22.86 30.69
C ARG A 280 -2.48 22.30 30.94
N MET A 281 -2.59 21.01 31.27
CA MET A 281 -3.86 20.29 31.45
C MET A 281 -4.76 20.41 30.22
N THR A 282 -4.18 20.29 29.02
CA THR A 282 -4.89 20.38 27.72
C THR A 282 -4.53 19.20 26.82
N PHE A 283 -5.42 18.89 25.90
CA PHE A 283 -5.06 18.00 24.79
C PHE A 283 -4.06 18.69 23.86
N VAL A 284 -3.13 17.92 23.34
CA VAL A 284 -2.19 18.34 22.29
C VAL A 284 -2.28 17.35 21.12
N GLU A 285 -1.86 17.80 19.94
CA GLU A 285 -1.87 16.96 18.75
C GLU A 285 -0.88 15.80 18.89
N GLY A 286 -1.38 14.58 18.73
CA GLY A 286 -0.53 13.42 18.52
C GLY A 286 0.04 13.39 17.10
N SER A 287 0.99 12.48 16.83
CA SER A 287 1.53 12.32 15.48
C SER A 287 0.45 11.83 14.50
N PRO A 288 0.23 12.52 13.36
CA PRO A 288 -0.65 12.02 12.30
C PRO A 288 -0.05 10.82 11.56
N TYR A 289 1.22 10.50 11.80
CA TYR A 289 1.96 9.45 11.13
C TYR A 289 1.99 8.17 11.95
N SER A 290 1.84 7.02 11.26
CA SER A 290 1.87 5.71 11.91
C SER A 290 3.28 5.31 12.36
N GLU A 291 3.34 4.46 13.36
CA GLU A 291 4.54 3.74 13.76
C GLU A 291 4.54 2.29 13.21
N ALA A 292 5.71 1.74 12.90
CA ALA A 292 5.83 0.38 12.36
C ALA A 292 5.25 -0.69 13.31
N SER A 293 5.23 -0.43 14.61
CA SER A 293 4.64 -1.30 15.63
C SER A 293 3.13 -1.48 15.48
N GLU A 294 2.42 -0.49 14.90
CA GLU A 294 0.96 -0.51 14.72
C GLU A 294 0.53 -1.61 13.75
N LEU A 295 1.39 -2.00 12.80
CA LEU A 295 1.12 -3.07 11.85
C LEU A 295 0.70 -4.39 12.52
N ARG A 296 1.28 -4.73 13.69
CA ARG A 296 0.98 -5.99 14.38
C ARG A 296 -0.50 -6.17 14.72
N ASN A 297 -1.18 -5.08 15.07
CA ASN A 297 -2.61 -5.10 15.38
C ASN A 297 -3.45 -5.39 14.13
N VAL A 298 -2.98 -4.92 12.98
CA VAL A 298 -3.67 -5.09 11.69
C VAL A 298 -3.50 -6.51 11.16
N LEU A 299 -2.29 -7.08 11.23
CA LEU A 299 -1.96 -8.40 10.66
C LEU A 299 -2.88 -9.50 11.17
N ARG A 300 -3.09 -9.57 12.50
CA ARG A 300 -3.96 -10.59 13.10
C ARG A 300 -5.39 -10.49 12.60
N THR A 301 -5.94 -9.28 12.60
CA THR A 301 -7.32 -9.06 12.15
C THR A 301 -7.47 -9.38 10.67
N THR A 302 -6.50 -8.98 9.84
CA THR A 302 -6.49 -9.31 8.41
C THR A 302 -6.51 -10.83 8.19
N ALA A 303 -5.65 -11.57 8.87
CA ALA A 303 -5.59 -13.02 8.74
C ALA A 303 -6.92 -13.71 9.13
N ILE A 304 -7.58 -13.21 10.17
CA ILE A 304 -8.89 -13.72 10.60
C ILE A 304 -9.98 -13.39 9.58
N CYS A 305 -10.05 -12.13 9.12
CA CYS A 305 -11.06 -11.68 8.16
C CYS A 305 -10.93 -12.42 6.82
N VAL A 306 -9.72 -12.54 6.28
CA VAL A 306 -9.47 -13.26 5.02
C VAL A 306 -9.86 -14.73 5.13
N GLY A 307 -9.58 -15.39 6.27
CA GLY A 307 -9.96 -16.77 6.49
C GLY A 307 -11.49 -16.97 6.60
N ALA A 308 -12.18 -16.00 7.20
CA ALA A 308 -13.63 -16.05 7.40
C ALA A 308 -14.44 -15.63 6.16
N LEU A 309 -13.92 -14.70 5.36
CA LEU A 309 -14.62 -14.06 4.24
C LEU A 309 -13.78 -14.15 2.94
N PRO A 310 -13.63 -15.34 2.36
CA PRO A 310 -12.72 -15.56 1.22
C PRO A 310 -13.16 -14.89 -0.09
N ARG A 311 -14.36 -14.33 -0.17
CA ARG A 311 -14.87 -13.63 -1.34
C ARG A 311 -14.71 -12.12 -1.25
N MET A 312 -14.30 -11.60 -0.09
CA MET A 312 -14.08 -10.19 0.14
C MET A 312 -12.58 -9.89 0.11
N ASP A 313 -12.19 -8.85 -0.61
CA ASP A 313 -10.81 -8.39 -0.61
C ASP A 313 -10.52 -7.55 0.64
N PHE A 314 -9.33 -7.74 1.22
CA PHE A 314 -8.85 -6.92 2.33
C PHE A 314 -7.56 -6.23 1.95
N ALA A 315 -7.53 -4.91 2.13
CA ALA A 315 -6.29 -4.14 2.06
C ALA A 315 -5.79 -3.84 3.48
N VAL A 316 -4.47 -3.91 3.66
CA VAL A 316 -3.83 -3.52 4.92
C VAL A 316 -3.38 -2.07 4.83
N SER A 317 -3.75 -1.27 5.81
CA SER A 317 -3.30 0.12 5.99
C SER A 317 -2.78 0.30 7.41
N THR A 318 -1.92 1.31 7.63
CA THR A 318 -1.30 1.63 8.92
C THR A 318 -0.09 0.74 9.28
N GLY A 319 1.02 1.37 9.57
CA GLY A 319 2.26 0.71 10.02
C GLY A 319 3.07 0.05 8.91
N VAL A 320 2.71 0.23 7.63
CA VAL A 320 3.48 -0.28 6.49
C VAL A 320 4.48 0.77 6.05
N HIS A 321 5.76 0.54 6.36
CA HIS A 321 6.82 1.50 6.07
C HIS A 321 7.88 0.98 5.10
N ASP A 322 7.91 -0.33 4.84
CA ASP A 322 8.90 -0.98 3.97
C ASP A 322 8.34 -2.23 3.27
N GLY A 323 9.14 -2.84 2.41
CA GLY A 323 8.74 -4.04 1.66
C GLY A 323 8.56 -5.28 2.55
N GLU A 324 9.26 -5.37 3.68
CA GLU A 324 9.06 -6.47 4.63
C GLU A 324 7.68 -6.38 5.28
N ALA A 325 7.27 -5.19 5.70
CA ALA A 325 5.93 -4.93 6.22
C ALA A 325 4.84 -5.28 5.20
N ALA A 326 5.07 -4.94 3.92
CA ALA A 326 4.15 -5.29 2.85
C ALA A 326 4.03 -6.81 2.67
N VAL A 327 5.13 -7.55 2.65
CA VAL A 327 5.09 -9.03 2.56
C VAL A 327 4.41 -9.65 3.77
N LYS A 328 4.59 -9.13 4.98
CA LYS A 328 3.85 -9.59 6.17
C LYS A 328 2.33 -9.46 5.97
N ALA A 329 1.86 -8.34 5.43
CA ALA A 329 0.45 -8.13 5.13
C ALA A 329 -0.07 -9.12 4.07
N LEU A 330 0.67 -9.32 2.98
CA LEU A 330 0.34 -10.25 1.90
C LEU A 330 0.32 -11.71 2.39
N LEU A 331 1.26 -12.12 3.24
CA LEU A 331 1.25 -13.44 3.88
C LEU A 331 0.02 -13.66 4.77
N CYS A 332 -0.48 -12.61 5.43
CA CYS A 332 -1.74 -12.65 6.18
C CYS A 332 -2.99 -12.67 5.28
N GLY A 333 -2.83 -12.43 3.97
CA GLY A 333 -3.87 -12.56 2.97
C GLY A 333 -4.39 -11.23 2.42
N ALA A 334 -3.74 -10.11 2.72
CA ALA A 334 -4.09 -8.84 2.09
C ALA A 334 -4.03 -8.95 0.57
N ALA A 335 -5.02 -8.40 -0.12
CA ALA A 335 -5.07 -8.29 -1.57
C ALA A 335 -4.24 -7.09 -2.06
N ALA A 336 -4.16 -6.05 -1.24
CA ALA A 336 -3.37 -4.85 -1.48
C ALA A 336 -2.82 -4.29 -0.15
N VAL A 337 -1.83 -3.41 -0.26
CA VAL A 337 -1.19 -2.76 0.89
C VAL A 337 -1.19 -1.25 0.66
N GLU A 338 -1.87 -0.52 1.53
CA GLU A 338 -1.98 0.93 1.45
C GLU A 338 -0.88 1.63 2.23
N VAL A 339 -0.18 2.55 1.56
CA VAL A 339 0.94 3.31 2.13
C VAL A 339 0.69 4.81 2.09
N CYS A 340 1.06 5.50 3.16
CA CYS A 340 1.03 6.96 3.26
C CYS A 340 2.27 7.47 4.03
N THR A 341 2.44 7.08 5.30
CA THR A 341 3.53 7.54 6.16
C THR A 341 4.92 7.27 5.58
N ALA A 342 5.09 6.15 4.88
CA ALA A 342 6.35 5.84 4.20
C ALA A 342 6.70 6.91 3.15
N ILE A 343 5.71 7.35 2.37
CA ILE A 343 5.90 8.41 1.36
C ILE A 343 6.21 9.74 2.05
N HIS A 344 5.58 10.03 3.17
CA HIS A 344 5.90 11.23 3.95
C HIS A 344 7.35 11.26 4.40
N ARG A 345 7.84 10.14 4.93
CA ARG A 345 9.19 10.04 5.49
C ARG A 345 10.29 10.00 4.44
N GLU A 346 10.04 9.35 3.30
CA GLU A 346 11.09 8.95 2.36
C GLU A 346 10.83 9.37 0.89
N GLY A 347 9.73 10.07 0.63
CA GLY A 347 9.33 10.46 -0.73
C GLY A 347 8.73 9.29 -1.54
N PHE A 348 8.34 9.59 -2.78
CA PHE A 348 7.64 8.63 -3.65
C PHE A 348 8.49 7.41 -4.03
N ASP A 349 9.81 7.53 -4.05
CA ASP A 349 10.75 6.44 -4.40
C ASP A 349 10.67 5.24 -3.45
N VAL A 350 10.08 5.42 -2.25
CA VAL A 350 9.84 4.32 -1.32
C VAL A 350 8.95 3.23 -1.94
N ILE A 351 8.04 3.59 -2.84
CA ILE A 351 7.16 2.65 -3.55
C ILE A 351 7.99 1.69 -4.41
N ALA A 352 8.93 2.23 -5.20
CA ALA A 352 9.83 1.42 -6.01
C ALA A 352 10.69 0.50 -5.14
N ARG A 353 11.24 1.01 -4.03
CA ARG A 353 12.03 0.20 -3.09
C ARG A 353 11.20 -0.91 -2.42
N MET A 354 9.93 -0.67 -2.10
CA MET A 354 9.04 -1.70 -1.59
C MET A 354 8.82 -2.80 -2.62
N ASN A 355 8.55 -2.45 -3.88
CA ASN A 355 8.37 -3.41 -4.97
C ASN A 355 9.66 -4.24 -5.19
N GLU A 356 10.81 -3.59 -5.27
CA GLU A 356 12.12 -4.27 -5.39
C GLU A 356 12.36 -5.24 -4.24
N TRP A 357 11.99 -4.87 -3.02
CA TRP A 357 12.14 -5.73 -1.85
C TRP A 357 11.23 -6.97 -1.92
N ILE A 358 9.94 -6.78 -2.31
CA ILE A 358 8.96 -7.86 -2.49
C ILE A 358 9.48 -8.86 -3.53
N ASP A 359 9.91 -8.36 -4.68
CA ASP A 359 10.41 -9.18 -5.78
C ASP A 359 11.69 -9.94 -5.39
N ALA A 360 12.63 -9.28 -4.70
CA ALA A 360 13.84 -9.90 -4.21
C ALA A 360 13.55 -10.96 -3.14
N TRP A 361 12.57 -10.73 -2.27
CA TRP A 361 12.13 -11.71 -1.30
C TRP A 361 11.48 -12.90 -1.99
N ALA A 362 10.58 -12.70 -2.92
CA ALA A 362 9.91 -13.75 -3.70
C ALA A 362 10.92 -14.60 -4.45
N ALA A 363 11.90 -13.98 -5.12
CA ALA A 363 12.96 -14.68 -5.84
C ALA A 363 13.80 -15.59 -4.92
N ARG A 364 14.12 -15.13 -3.68
CA ARG A 364 14.84 -15.97 -2.69
C ARG A 364 14.04 -17.20 -2.27
N HIS A 365 12.71 -17.15 -2.37
CA HIS A 365 11.82 -18.25 -2.00
C HIS A 365 11.33 -19.07 -3.20
N GLY A 366 11.81 -18.76 -4.44
CA GLY A 366 11.38 -19.43 -5.66
C GLY A 366 9.92 -19.13 -6.04
N ILE A 367 9.39 -17.99 -5.59
CA ILE A 367 8.01 -17.54 -5.83
C ILE A 367 7.99 -16.64 -7.07
N THR A 368 7.04 -16.86 -7.97
CA THR A 368 6.89 -16.14 -9.24
C THR A 368 5.61 -15.31 -9.33
N ALA A 369 4.62 -15.62 -8.50
CA ALA A 369 3.33 -14.95 -8.47
C ALA A 369 2.84 -14.71 -7.04
N LEU A 370 2.07 -13.63 -6.84
CA LEU A 370 1.51 -13.27 -5.54
C LEU A 370 0.67 -14.39 -4.92
N ASP A 371 -0.14 -15.06 -5.74
CA ASP A 371 -1.06 -16.10 -5.27
C ASP A 371 -0.37 -17.34 -4.70
N GLU A 372 0.92 -17.53 -5.00
CA GLU A 372 1.70 -18.63 -4.44
C GLU A 372 1.96 -18.47 -2.95
N PHE A 373 1.91 -17.23 -2.41
CA PHE A 373 2.19 -16.99 -0.99
C PHE A 373 1.10 -16.17 -0.27
N LYS A 374 0.25 -15.46 -0.99
CA LYS A 374 -0.83 -14.68 -0.41
C LYS A 374 -1.72 -15.53 0.50
N GLY A 375 -1.89 -15.11 1.74
CA GLY A 375 -2.74 -15.76 2.72
C GLY A 375 -2.20 -17.10 3.26
N ARG A 376 -0.92 -17.41 3.10
CA ARG A 376 -0.33 -18.61 3.73
C ARG A 376 -0.44 -18.61 5.25
N LEU A 377 -0.51 -17.42 5.86
CA LEU A 377 -0.68 -17.23 7.30
C LEU A 377 -2.12 -16.86 7.70
N GLY A 378 -3.09 -17.02 6.79
CA GLY A 378 -4.50 -16.80 7.07
C GLY A 378 -5.06 -17.78 8.09
N PHE A 379 -6.11 -17.34 8.81
CA PHE A 379 -6.83 -18.17 9.76
C PHE A 379 -7.38 -19.43 9.07
N GLY A 380 -7.17 -20.59 9.68
CA GLY A 380 -7.57 -21.88 9.10
C GLY A 380 -6.56 -22.48 8.10
N LYS A 381 -5.56 -21.74 7.65
CA LYS A 381 -4.47 -22.23 6.80
C LYS A 381 -3.16 -22.44 7.55
N SER A 382 -2.92 -21.69 8.59
CA SER A 382 -1.76 -21.84 9.45
C SER A 382 -2.18 -22.43 10.79
N ASP A 383 -1.34 -23.33 11.30
CA ASP A 383 -1.50 -23.97 12.62
C ASP A 383 -1.10 -22.96 13.71
N SER A 384 -1.85 -21.89 13.81
CA SER A 384 -1.43 -20.80 14.67
C SER A 384 -2.23 -20.76 15.95
N GLU A 385 -1.59 -21.21 17.02
CA GLU A 385 -2.00 -20.92 18.41
C GLU A 385 -2.19 -19.40 18.64
N PHE A 386 -1.61 -18.54 17.75
CA PHE A 386 -1.74 -17.08 17.80
C PHE A 386 -3.18 -16.57 17.67
N PHE A 387 -4.07 -17.36 17.09
CA PHE A 387 -5.50 -17.05 17.00
C PHE A 387 -6.29 -17.58 18.18
N GLN A 388 -5.66 -18.38 19.05
CA GLN A 388 -6.30 -19.01 20.20
C GLN A 388 -6.02 -18.24 21.50
N ARG A 389 -6.95 -18.32 22.44
CA ARG A 389 -6.83 -17.70 23.76
C ARG A 389 -5.64 -18.23 24.58
N VAL A 390 -5.22 -19.46 24.34
CA VAL A 390 -4.10 -20.12 25.04
C VAL A 390 -2.73 -19.44 24.86
N GLN A 391 -2.61 -18.50 23.93
CA GLN A 391 -1.37 -17.71 23.76
C GLN A 391 -0.92 -17.03 25.07
N TYR A 392 -1.88 -16.62 25.94
CA TYR A 392 -1.55 -16.00 27.23
C TYR A 392 -0.79 -16.93 28.16
N MET A 393 -1.08 -18.23 28.11
CA MET A 393 -0.40 -19.24 28.93
C MET A 393 1.03 -19.49 28.46
N LYS A 394 1.31 -19.27 27.16
CA LYS A 394 2.63 -19.49 26.55
C LYS A 394 3.61 -18.34 26.82
N TYR A 395 3.12 -17.10 26.86
CA TYR A 395 3.96 -15.90 26.97
C TYR A 395 4.21 -15.45 28.41
N PHE A 396 3.45 -15.96 29.34
CA PHE A 396 3.63 -15.71 30.77
C PHE A 396 3.70 -17.03 31.55
N PRO A 397 4.70 -17.90 31.23
CA PRO A 397 4.96 -19.01 32.13
C PRO A 397 5.30 -18.40 33.48
N GLY A 398 4.66 -18.90 34.55
CA GLY A 398 4.97 -18.50 35.93
C GLY A 398 6.48 -18.56 36.12
N LYS A 399 7.07 -17.51 36.69
CA LYS A 399 8.42 -17.61 37.22
C LYS A 399 8.31 -18.52 38.45
N ASP A 400 8.61 -19.82 38.30
CA ASP A 400 8.93 -20.72 39.37
C ASP A 400 10.30 -20.38 39.96
#